data_4234a6bc972cf11da6be0c25947e6f55
#
_entry.id   4234a6bc972cf11da6be0c25947e6f55
#
_cell.length_a   1.000
_cell.length_b   1.000
_cell.length_c   1.000
_cell.angle_alpha   90.00
_cell.angle_beta   90.00
_cell.angle_gamma   90.00
#
_symmetry.space_group_name_H-M   'P 1'
#
loop_
_entity.id
_entity.type
_entity.pdbx_description
1 polymer ?
#
loop_
_entity_poly.entity_id
_entity_poly.type
_entity_poly.pdbx_seq_one_letter_code
_entity_poly.pdbx_strand_id
1 'polypeptide(L)'
;DMDISGFGISDNLSQPMKYRFPDGTTIAAKGYLVVFCSGNEGMQNGELHAPFGLRSYGEDVVIANKAGRIIDSYSFKNQETDVSVARIPDGAGEFQSNSQPSPGYPNTGAGYSAFDAANRLPLGGVYISEFGGSTGSVASDWVEIYNSTGSAVSLAGYGISNNPKNPAKWVFPDISIEPGEYLLLYATGSADKAQKKNLKLNFCISSTGEALFFFDPNGKLIDKLSAGRMKSGQS
;
A
#
# COMPACT_ATOMS: atom_id res chain seq x y z
N ASP A 1 -16.38 -16.13 -19.50
CA ASP A 1 -15.28 -15.21 -19.75
C ASP A 1 -15.68 -14.20 -20.80
N MET A 2 -15.22 -12.98 -20.67
CA MET A 2 -15.52 -11.88 -21.59
C MET A 2 -14.21 -11.29 -22.14
N ASP A 3 -14.09 -11.20 -23.45
CA ASP A 3 -13.02 -10.48 -24.13
C ASP A 3 -13.32 -8.97 -24.09
N ILE A 4 -12.43 -8.22 -23.45
CA ILE A 4 -12.50 -6.74 -23.35
C ILE A 4 -11.36 -6.06 -24.12
N SER A 5 -10.68 -6.78 -25.01
CA SER A 5 -9.65 -6.21 -25.90
C SER A 5 -10.18 -4.98 -26.62
N GLY A 6 -9.44 -3.88 -26.59
CA GLY A 6 -9.81 -2.61 -27.22
C GLY A 6 -10.94 -1.83 -26.54
N PHE A 7 -11.50 -2.30 -25.43
CA PHE A 7 -12.34 -1.45 -24.56
C PHE A 7 -11.49 -0.34 -23.97
N GLY A 8 -12.12 0.77 -23.56
CA GLY A 8 -11.45 1.91 -22.99
C GLY A 8 -11.68 2.04 -21.50
N ILE A 9 -10.65 2.52 -20.78
CA ILE A 9 -10.79 3.04 -19.42
C ILE A 9 -10.17 4.44 -19.35
N SER A 10 -10.78 5.35 -18.58
CA SER A 10 -10.37 6.75 -18.49
C SER A 10 -10.72 7.39 -17.15
N ASP A 11 -10.00 8.45 -16.83
CA ASP A 11 -10.28 9.42 -15.77
C ASP A 11 -11.10 10.62 -16.26
N ASN A 12 -11.64 10.57 -17.51
CA ASN A 12 -12.29 11.70 -18.15
C ASN A 12 -13.44 11.25 -19.05
N LEU A 13 -14.67 11.70 -18.75
CA LEU A 13 -15.88 11.41 -19.52
C LEU A 13 -15.81 11.87 -20.98
N SER A 14 -15.07 12.96 -21.26
CA SER A 14 -14.90 13.48 -22.63
C SER A 14 -13.89 12.70 -23.47
N GLN A 15 -13.08 11.86 -22.85
CA GLN A 15 -12.04 11.04 -23.49
C GLN A 15 -12.11 9.59 -22.99
N PRO A 16 -13.21 8.86 -23.24
CA PRO A 16 -13.46 7.56 -22.63
C PRO A 16 -12.49 6.45 -23.05
N MET A 17 -11.67 6.71 -24.07
CA MET A 17 -10.70 5.76 -24.64
C MET A 17 -9.24 6.17 -24.34
N LYS A 18 -8.98 6.83 -23.23
CA LYS A 18 -7.65 7.35 -22.86
C LYS A 18 -6.62 6.23 -22.70
N TYR A 19 -7.03 5.08 -22.18
CA TYR A 19 -6.28 3.83 -22.23
C TYR A 19 -7.14 2.75 -22.89
N ARG A 20 -6.57 1.96 -23.79
CA ARG A 20 -7.22 0.82 -24.44
C ARG A 20 -6.64 -0.47 -23.93
N PHE A 21 -7.50 -1.38 -23.50
CA PHE A 21 -7.06 -2.72 -23.11
C PHE A 21 -6.35 -3.41 -24.29
N PRO A 22 -5.17 -4.01 -24.05
CA PRO A 22 -4.44 -4.77 -25.07
C PRO A 22 -5.25 -5.93 -25.64
N ASP A 23 -4.86 -6.39 -26.82
CA ASP A 23 -5.42 -7.59 -27.42
C ASP A 23 -5.19 -8.80 -26.50
N GLY A 24 -6.19 -9.67 -26.41
CA GLY A 24 -6.17 -10.83 -25.52
C GLY A 24 -6.55 -10.54 -24.06
N THR A 25 -6.93 -9.30 -23.72
CA THR A 25 -7.39 -8.99 -22.37
C THR A 25 -8.77 -9.60 -22.14
N THR A 26 -8.88 -10.51 -21.18
CA THR A 26 -10.12 -11.21 -20.82
C THR A 26 -10.41 -11.06 -19.33
N ILE A 27 -11.70 -11.06 -18.97
CA ILE A 27 -12.17 -11.17 -17.59
C ILE A 27 -12.94 -12.47 -17.48
N ALA A 28 -12.58 -13.31 -16.51
CA ALA A 28 -13.30 -14.54 -16.21
C ALA A 28 -14.73 -14.25 -15.76
N ALA A 29 -15.63 -15.18 -15.96
CA ALA A 29 -17.01 -15.07 -15.44
C ALA A 29 -16.99 -14.87 -13.93
N LYS A 30 -17.62 -13.79 -13.44
CA LYS A 30 -17.57 -13.32 -12.03
C LYS A 30 -16.15 -13.00 -11.52
N GLY A 31 -15.18 -12.83 -12.41
CA GLY A 31 -13.82 -12.46 -12.09
C GLY A 31 -13.62 -10.95 -12.01
N TYR A 32 -12.43 -10.57 -11.60
CA TYR A 32 -11.97 -9.19 -11.46
C TYR A 32 -10.74 -8.97 -12.30
N LEU A 33 -10.56 -7.75 -12.81
CA LEU A 33 -9.33 -7.29 -13.44
C LEU A 33 -8.89 -6.01 -12.75
N VAL A 34 -7.69 -6.01 -12.21
CA VAL A 34 -7.11 -4.83 -11.58
C VAL A 34 -6.30 -4.05 -12.61
N VAL A 35 -6.53 -2.74 -12.67
CA VAL A 35 -5.76 -1.80 -13.50
C VAL A 35 -5.17 -0.72 -12.60
N PHE A 36 -3.85 -0.57 -12.64
CA PHE A 36 -3.14 0.44 -11.86
C PHE A 36 -3.11 1.77 -12.60
N CYS A 37 -3.74 2.79 -12.06
CA CYS A 37 -3.70 4.16 -12.59
C CYS A 37 -2.41 4.85 -12.13
N SER A 38 -1.27 4.45 -12.70
CA SER A 38 0.07 4.84 -12.22
C SER A 38 0.73 5.97 -13.03
N GLY A 39 0.07 6.44 -14.09
CA GLY A 39 0.67 7.38 -15.05
C GLY A 39 1.63 6.73 -16.05
N ASN A 40 1.90 5.43 -15.93
CA ASN A 40 2.63 4.64 -16.92
C ASN A 40 1.63 3.84 -17.77
N GLU A 41 2.06 3.37 -18.93
CA GLU A 41 1.19 2.58 -19.80
C GLU A 41 1.75 1.18 -20.05
N GLY A 42 0.86 0.20 -20.11
CA GLY A 42 1.17 -1.17 -20.52
C GLY A 42 1.27 -2.17 -19.37
N MET A 43 1.90 -3.32 -19.69
CA MET A 43 2.14 -4.39 -18.73
C MET A 43 3.44 -4.15 -17.97
N GLN A 44 3.38 -4.13 -16.64
CA GLN A 44 4.56 -4.06 -15.77
C GLN A 44 4.46 -5.16 -14.73
N ASN A 45 5.44 -6.04 -14.67
CA ASN A 45 5.48 -7.18 -13.72
C ASN A 45 4.21 -8.06 -13.73
N GLY A 46 3.53 -8.18 -14.89
CA GLY A 46 2.28 -8.92 -15.00
C GLY A 46 1.02 -8.12 -14.63
N GLU A 47 1.15 -6.85 -14.30
CA GLU A 47 0.06 -5.93 -13.93
C GLU A 47 -0.26 -4.97 -15.09
N LEU A 48 -1.54 -4.64 -15.26
CA LEU A 48 -1.98 -3.64 -16.24
C LEU A 48 -1.87 -2.24 -15.64
N HIS A 49 -1.21 -1.33 -16.37
CA HIS A 49 -1.03 0.07 -15.97
C HIS A 49 -1.63 1.01 -17.00
N ALA A 50 -2.43 1.97 -16.53
CA ALA A 50 -3.01 3.04 -17.34
C ALA A 50 -2.16 4.32 -17.26
N PRO A 51 -2.08 5.13 -18.37
CA PRO A 51 -1.23 6.32 -18.47
C PRO A 51 -1.78 7.55 -17.75
N PHE A 52 -2.61 7.36 -16.74
CA PHE A 52 -3.17 8.42 -15.92
C PHE A 52 -3.19 8.02 -14.45
N GLY A 53 -3.24 9.00 -13.57
CA GLY A 53 -3.46 8.80 -12.14
C GLY A 53 -4.86 9.26 -11.73
N LEU A 54 -5.41 8.72 -10.65
CA LEU A 54 -6.65 9.19 -10.05
C LEU A 54 -6.34 10.17 -8.91
N ARG A 55 -7.01 11.31 -8.91
CA ARG A 55 -6.80 12.38 -7.92
C ARG A 55 -7.65 12.12 -6.68
N SER A 56 -7.06 12.23 -5.50
CA SER A 56 -7.77 12.00 -4.24
C SER A 56 -8.90 12.97 -3.94
N TYR A 57 -8.88 14.17 -4.52
CA TYR A 57 -9.90 15.21 -4.30
C TYR A 57 -11.08 15.14 -5.27
N GLY A 58 -11.12 14.17 -6.16
CA GLY A 58 -12.25 13.89 -7.05
C GLY A 58 -11.88 13.80 -8.51
N GLU A 59 -12.48 12.83 -9.18
CA GLU A 59 -12.28 12.55 -10.60
C GLU A 59 -13.39 11.62 -11.13
N ASP A 60 -13.39 11.39 -12.43
CA ASP A 60 -14.22 10.38 -13.06
C ASP A 60 -13.48 9.04 -13.19
N VAL A 61 -14.21 7.95 -13.17
CA VAL A 61 -13.76 6.64 -13.66
C VAL A 61 -14.75 6.17 -14.71
N VAL A 62 -14.25 5.88 -15.90
CA VAL A 62 -15.10 5.62 -17.08
C VAL A 62 -14.65 4.32 -17.74
N ILE A 63 -15.60 3.44 -18.09
CA ILE A 63 -15.39 2.30 -18.96
C ILE A 63 -16.21 2.47 -20.23
N ALA A 64 -15.57 2.26 -21.38
CA ALA A 64 -16.21 2.33 -22.69
C ALA A 64 -15.99 1.04 -23.51
N ASN A 65 -16.92 0.71 -24.38
CA ASN A 65 -16.75 -0.40 -25.33
C ASN A 65 -15.74 -0.03 -26.45
N LYS A 66 -15.44 -1.00 -27.32
CA LYS A 66 -14.52 -0.80 -28.49
C LYS A 66 -14.87 0.38 -29.39
N ALA A 67 -16.16 0.75 -29.46
CA ALA A 67 -16.63 1.89 -30.26
C ALA A 67 -16.57 3.24 -29.50
N GLY A 68 -16.05 3.27 -28.29
CA GLY A 68 -15.96 4.47 -27.47
C GLY A 68 -17.27 4.87 -26.76
N ARG A 69 -18.31 4.02 -26.83
CA ARG A 69 -19.54 4.25 -26.07
C ARG A 69 -19.31 3.91 -24.60
N ILE A 70 -19.55 4.86 -23.72
CA ILE A 70 -19.49 4.65 -22.27
C ILE A 70 -20.52 3.58 -21.87
N ILE A 71 -20.10 2.57 -21.14
CA ILE A 71 -20.92 1.48 -20.62
C ILE A 71 -21.10 1.54 -19.11
N ASP A 72 -20.16 2.12 -18.40
CA ASP A 72 -20.26 2.44 -16.97
C ASP A 72 -19.35 3.61 -16.62
N SER A 73 -19.74 4.39 -15.62
CA SER A 73 -18.93 5.49 -15.11
C SER A 73 -19.33 5.86 -13.69
N TYR A 74 -18.38 6.41 -12.96
CA TYR A 74 -18.60 6.97 -11.63
C TYR A 74 -17.75 8.21 -11.43
N SER A 75 -18.37 9.28 -10.93
CA SER A 75 -17.67 10.49 -10.51
C SER A 75 -17.59 10.51 -8.99
N PHE A 76 -16.39 10.43 -8.46
CA PHE A 76 -16.15 10.49 -7.02
C PHE A 76 -15.66 11.88 -6.60
N LYS A 77 -15.82 12.18 -5.32
CA LYS A 77 -15.28 13.37 -4.66
C LYS A 77 -14.05 12.98 -3.85
N ASN A 78 -13.84 13.66 -2.74
CA ASN A 78 -12.70 13.36 -1.87
C ASN A 78 -12.64 11.88 -1.47
N GLN A 79 -11.46 11.31 -1.63
CA GLN A 79 -11.11 9.97 -1.17
C GLN A 79 -10.31 10.07 0.13
N GLU A 80 -10.69 9.26 1.10
CA GLU A 80 -9.93 9.06 2.32
C GLU A 80 -8.84 8.00 2.10
N THR A 81 -7.75 8.08 2.86
CA THR A 81 -6.71 7.07 2.81
C THR A 81 -7.25 5.71 3.25
N ASP A 82 -6.87 4.65 2.54
CA ASP A 82 -7.28 3.26 2.79
C ASP A 82 -8.79 3.00 2.73
N VAL A 83 -9.55 3.92 2.11
CA VAL A 83 -10.97 3.76 1.80
C VAL A 83 -11.14 3.70 0.29
N SER A 84 -11.86 2.70 -0.20
CA SER A 84 -12.25 2.62 -1.62
C SER A 84 -13.70 3.05 -1.84
N VAL A 85 -14.06 3.28 -3.09
CA VAL A 85 -15.46 3.35 -3.52
C VAL A 85 -15.78 2.08 -4.29
N ALA A 86 -16.82 1.39 -3.87
CA ALA A 86 -17.17 0.07 -4.38
C ALA A 86 -18.68 -0.07 -4.63
N ARG A 87 -19.08 -0.86 -5.63
CA ARG A 87 -20.45 -1.33 -5.75
C ARG A 87 -20.73 -2.41 -4.72
N ILE A 88 -21.72 -2.22 -3.87
CA ILE A 88 -22.13 -3.19 -2.86
C ILE A 88 -23.65 -3.42 -2.97
N PRO A 89 -24.11 -4.63 -3.33
CA PRO A 89 -23.30 -5.80 -3.71
C PRO A 89 -22.56 -5.65 -5.05
N ASP A 90 -21.54 -6.48 -5.24
CA ASP A 90 -20.71 -6.50 -6.45
C ASP A 90 -21.50 -6.47 -7.74
N GLY A 91 -21.05 -5.66 -8.69
CA GLY A 91 -21.53 -5.57 -10.06
C GLY A 91 -22.96 -5.05 -10.24
N ALA A 92 -23.74 -4.93 -9.16
CA ALA A 92 -25.17 -4.57 -9.24
C ALA A 92 -25.59 -3.46 -8.24
N GLY A 93 -24.84 -3.25 -7.17
CA GLY A 93 -25.15 -2.27 -6.13
C GLY A 93 -24.82 -0.83 -6.50
N GLU A 94 -25.26 0.08 -5.67
CA GLU A 94 -24.83 1.47 -5.73
C GLU A 94 -23.39 1.62 -5.27
N PHE A 95 -22.70 2.63 -5.77
CA PHE A 95 -21.36 2.99 -5.32
C PHE A 95 -21.41 3.60 -3.93
N GLN A 96 -20.62 3.09 -3.02
CA GLN A 96 -20.50 3.58 -1.65
C GLN A 96 -19.08 3.44 -1.12
N SER A 97 -18.75 4.21 -0.09
CA SER A 97 -17.44 4.09 0.59
C SER A 97 -17.29 2.73 1.23
N ASN A 98 -16.12 2.14 1.05
CA ASN A 98 -15.75 0.84 1.61
C ASN A 98 -14.41 0.93 2.35
N SER A 99 -14.46 0.82 3.68
CA SER A 99 -13.27 0.82 4.55
C SER A 99 -12.49 -0.51 4.54
N GLN A 100 -12.95 -1.49 3.75
CA GLN A 100 -12.31 -2.77 3.54
C GLN A 100 -12.02 -2.98 2.05
N PRO A 101 -11.04 -2.26 1.47
CA PRO A 101 -10.69 -2.40 0.06
C PRO A 101 -10.26 -3.82 -0.27
N SER A 102 -10.79 -4.37 -1.35
CA SER A 102 -10.55 -5.76 -1.76
C SER A 102 -10.22 -5.89 -3.26
N PRO A 103 -9.17 -5.22 -3.78
CA PRO A 103 -8.83 -5.28 -5.20
C PRO A 103 -8.64 -6.72 -5.69
N GLY A 104 -9.35 -7.10 -6.75
CA GLY A 104 -9.31 -8.47 -7.29
C GLY A 104 -10.18 -9.49 -6.55
N TYR A 105 -10.91 -9.09 -5.53
CA TYR A 105 -11.78 -9.93 -4.71
C TYR A 105 -13.18 -9.29 -4.55
N PRO A 106 -14.19 -10.07 -4.11
CA PRO A 106 -15.52 -9.53 -3.84
C PRO A 106 -15.54 -8.38 -2.85
N ASN A 107 -16.41 -7.38 -3.06
CA ASN A 107 -16.61 -6.23 -2.16
C ASN A 107 -17.39 -6.66 -0.89
N THR A 108 -16.83 -7.58 -0.12
CA THR A 108 -17.39 -8.17 1.10
C THR A 108 -16.30 -8.33 2.15
N GLY A 109 -16.67 -8.50 3.41
CA GLY A 109 -15.70 -8.79 4.48
C GLY A 109 -14.87 -10.06 4.22
N ALA A 110 -15.47 -11.09 3.60
CA ALA A 110 -14.73 -12.28 3.19
C ALA A 110 -13.73 -11.99 2.05
N GLY A 111 -14.12 -11.16 1.08
CA GLY A 111 -13.23 -10.73 0.00
C GLY A 111 -12.07 -9.89 0.52
N TYR A 112 -12.32 -8.96 1.45
CA TYR A 112 -11.27 -8.23 2.14
C TYR A 112 -10.30 -9.16 2.89
N SER A 113 -10.82 -10.12 3.65
CA SER A 113 -9.97 -11.10 4.36
C SER A 113 -9.12 -11.94 3.40
N ALA A 114 -9.66 -12.33 2.24
CA ALA A 114 -8.92 -13.06 1.23
C ALA A 114 -7.84 -12.19 0.57
N PHE A 115 -8.16 -10.93 0.23
CA PHE A 115 -7.20 -9.95 -0.27
C PHE A 115 -6.08 -9.70 0.74
N ASP A 116 -6.41 -9.44 2.00
CA ASP A 116 -5.45 -9.21 3.08
C ASP A 116 -4.53 -10.43 3.26
N ALA A 117 -5.09 -11.63 3.32
CA ALA A 117 -4.32 -12.87 3.44
C ALA A 117 -3.37 -13.12 2.24
N ALA A 118 -3.79 -12.77 1.01
CA ALA A 118 -2.97 -12.94 -0.18
C ALA A 118 -1.87 -11.88 -0.33
N ASN A 119 -2.08 -10.68 0.22
CA ASN A 119 -1.18 -9.55 0.08
C ASN A 119 -0.42 -9.22 1.38
N ARG A 120 -0.80 -9.84 2.49
CA ARG A 120 -0.07 -9.74 3.74
C ARG A 120 1.29 -10.39 3.57
N LEU A 121 2.34 -9.63 3.80
CA LEU A 121 3.68 -10.20 3.92
C LEU A 121 3.66 -11.23 5.07
N PRO A 122 4.26 -12.41 4.89
CA PRO A 122 4.23 -13.44 5.92
C PRO A 122 4.87 -12.89 7.19
N LEU A 123 4.05 -12.65 8.21
CA LEU A 123 4.50 -12.27 9.55
C LEU A 123 5.11 -13.50 10.23
N GLY A 124 6.28 -13.88 9.77
CA GLY A 124 7.10 -14.92 10.38
C GLY A 124 8.47 -14.34 10.63
N GLY A 125 8.80 -14.08 11.88
CA GLY A 125 10.10 -13.54 12.19
C GLY A 125 10.08 -12.19 12.88
N VAL A 126 10.80 -11.22 12.35
CA VAL A 126 10.88 -9.85 12.86
C VAL A 126 10.09 -8.93 11.95
N TYR A 127 9.28 -8.03 12.51
CA TYR A 127 8.43 -7.11 11.76
C TYR A 127 8.21 -5.79 12.49
N ILE A 128 7.64 -4.80 11.80
CA ILE A 128 7.22 -3.52 12.38
C ILE A 128 5.95 -3.78 13.19
N SER A 129 6.05 -3.68 14.51
CA SER A 129 4.92 -3.85 15.43
C SER A 129 4.04 -2.61 15.44
N GLU A 130 4.68 -1.44 15.55
CA GLU A 130 3.98 -0.16 15.69
C GLU A 130 4.87 0.99 15.23
N PHE A 131 4.28 2.11 14.85
CA PHE A 131 4.98 3.39 14.74
C PHE A 131 4.06 4.56 15.07
N GLY A 132 4.63 5.65 15.51
CA GLY A 132 3.86 6.84 15.87
C GLY A 132 4.63 8.14 15.73
N GLY A 133 3.86 9.23 15.64
CA GLY A 133 4.40 10.58 15.70
C GLY A 133 4.78 11.00 17.12
N SER A 134 5.53 12.09 17.22
CA SER A 134 5.91 12.66 18.52
C SER A 134 4.67 13.03 19.33
N THR A 135 4.71 12.70 20.60
CA THR A 135 3.68 13.04 21.60
C THR A 135 4.28 13.96 22.67
N GLY A 136 3.45 14.56 23.52
CA GLY A 136 3.95 15.34 24.67
C GLY A 136 4.85 14.56 25.62
N SER A 137 4.81 13.23 25.59
CA SER A 137 5.63 12.33 26.41
C SER A 137 6.80 11.70 25.65
N VAL A 138 6.73 11.64 24.32
CA VAL A 138 7.79 11.16 23.42
C VAL A 138 8.16 12.29 22.47
N ALA A 139 9.36 12.82 22.63
CA ALA A 139 9.84 14.02 21.92
C ALA A 139 10.18 13.80 20.43
N SER A 140 10.08 12.59 19.94
CA SER A 140 10.41 12.22 18.56
C SER A 140 9.40 11.21 18.01
N ASP A 141 9.25 11.16 16.69
CA ASP A 141 8.59 10.04 16.03
C ASP A 141 9.36 8.74 16.34
N TRP A 142 8.66 7.62 16.32
CA TRP A 142 9.27 6.36 16.71
C TRP A 142 8.69 5.18 15.89
N VAL A 143 9.47 4.11 15.83
CA VAL A 143 9.11 2.82 15.22
C VAL A 143 9.48 1.71 16.18
N GLU A 144 8.62 0.74 16.33
CA GLU A 144 8.84 -0.45 17.13
C GLU A 144 8.97 -1.69 16.24
N ILE A 145 10.00 -2.47 16.47
CA ILE A 145 10.24 -3.75 15.81
C ILE A 145 10.03 -4.86 16.84
N TYR A 146 9.35 -5.93 16.43
CA TYR A 146 9.05 -7.08 17.30
C TYR A 146 9.64 -8.37 16.73
N ASN A 147 10.22 -9.19 17.60
CA ASN A 147 10.63 -10.55 17.25
C ASN A 147 9.60 -11.58 17.74
N SER A 148 8.82 -12.11 16.81
CA SER A 148 7.80 -13.15 17.11
C SER A 148 8.36 -14.58 17.03
N THR A 149 9.65 -14.74 16.77
CA THR A 149 10.26 -16.09 16.68
C THR A 149 10.58 -16.66 18.06
N GLY A 150 10.83 -17.96 18.09
CA GLY A 150 11.31 -18.64 19.29
C GLY A 150 12.81 -18.53 19.54
N SER A 151 13.56 -17.72 18.79
CA SER A 151 15.02 -17.56 18.89
C SER A 151 15.45 -16.12 18.70
N ALA A 152 16.64 -15.77 19.21
CA ALA A 152 17.24 -14.47 18.93
C ALA A 152 17.51 -14.30 17.43
N VAL A 153 17.21 -13.11 16.91
CA VAL A 153 17.43 -12.76 15.50
C VAL A 153 18.42 -11.60 15.39
N SER A 154 19.51 -11.80 14.64
CA SER A 154 20.42 -10.72 14.29
C SER A 154 19.77 -9.80 13.26
N LEU A 155 19.76 -8.50 13.53
CA LEU A 155 19.29 -7.48 12.61
C LEU A 155 20.40 -6.87 11.75
N ALA A 156 21.65 -7.37 11.87
CA ALA A 156 22.78 -6.88 11.07
C ALA A 156 22.45 -6.85 9.57
N GLY A 157 22.53 -5.65 8.97
CA GLY A 157 22.26 -5.46 7.55
C GLY A 157 20.78 -5.37 7.13
N TYR A 158 19.84 -5.58 8.04
CA TYR A 158 18.44 -5.27 7.76
C TYR A 158 18.26 -3.78 7.49
N GLY A 159 17.28 -3.43 6.68
CA GLY A 159 16.98 -2.05 6.31
C GLY A 159 15.59 -1.60 6.73
N ILE A 160 15.47 -0.33 7.14
CA ILE A 160 14.17 0.32 7.33
C ILE A 160 14.13 1.63 6.55
N SER A 161 13.00 1.91 5.91
CA SER A 161 12.85 3.05 5.03
C SER A 161 11.41 3.53 4.97
N ASN A 162 11.22 4.82 4.71
CA ASN A 162 9.95 5.40 4.28
C ASN A 162 9.89 5.57 2.74
N ASN A 163 10.79 4.92 2.00
CA ASN A 163 10.82 4.92 0.55
C ASN A 163 11.08 3.50 0.04
N PRO A 164 10.11 2.84 -0.63
CA PRO A 164 10.26 1.46 -1.08
C PRO A 164 11.39 1.25 -2.11
N LYS A 165 11.81 2.32 -2.79
CA LYS A 165 12.92 2.29 -3.77
C LYS A 165 14.30 2.45 -3.12
N ASN A 166 14.37 2.65 -1.82
CA ASN A 166 15.62 2.78 -1.08
C ASN A 166 15.64 1.88 0.17
N PRO A 167 15.82 0.56 0.00
CA PRO A 167 15.80 -0.41 1.12
C PRO A 167 16.89 -0.15 2.17
N ALA A 168 18.01 0.43 1.78
CA ALA A 168 19.15 0.73 2.65
C ALA A 168 19.15 2.19 3.16
N LYS A 169 17.99 2.86 3.21
CA LYS A 169 17.90 4.26 3.70
C LYS A 169 18.46 4.39 5.12
N TRP A 170 18.12 3.46 5.98
CA TRP A 170 18.76 3.23 7.27
C TRP A 170 18.97 1.74 7.48
N VAL A 171 20.18 1.35 7.88
CA VAL A 171 20.59 -0.05 8.03
C VAL A 171 20.88 -0.31 9.49
N PHE A 172 20.32 -1.41 10.01
CA PHE A 172 20.55 -1.85 11.37
C PHE A 172 22.03 -2.21 11.59
N PRO A 173 22.64 -1.73 12.70
CA PRO A 173 23.94 -2.18 13.11
C PRO A 173 23.90 -3.67 13.54
N ASP A 174 25.06 -4.22 13.90
CA ASP A 174 25.14 -5.59 14.44
C ASP A 174 24.55 -5.63 15.86
N ILE A 175 23.23 -5.85 15.90
CA ILE A 175 22.42 -6.04 17.10
C ILE A 175 21.50 -7.22 16.92
N SER A 176 21.12 -7.85 18.03
CA SER A 176 20.11 -8.90 18.05
C SER A 176 18.91 -8.47 18.89
N ILE A 177 17.76 -9.02 18.53
CA ILE A 177 16.50 -8.90 19.26
C ILE A 177 16.09 -10.29 19.76
N GLU A 178 15.86 -10.43 21.05
CA GLU A 178 15.53 -11.69 21.71
C GLU A 178 14.09 -12.14 21.39
N PRO A 179 13.75 -13.43 21.59
CA PRO A 179 12.38 -13.91 21.43
C PRO A 179 11.38 -13.12 22.24
N GLY A 180 10.34 -12.61 21.59
CA GLY A 180 9.29 -11.79 22.23
C GLY A 180 9.75 -10.39 22.65
N GLU A 181 10.95 -9.97 22.28
CA GLU A 181 11.46 -8.62 22.56
C GLU A 181 10.94 -7.60 21.56
N TYR A 182 10.79 -6.36 22.04
CA TYR A 182 10.51 -5.17 21.26
C TYR A 182 11.73 -4.27 21.20
N LEU A 183 12.04 -3.73 20.03
CA LEU A 183 13.14 -2.80 19.80
C LEU A 183 12.58 -1.46 19.32
N LEU A 184 12.82 -0.41 20.11
CA LEU A 184 12.37 0.94 19.79
C LEU A 184 13.45 1.72 19.03
N LEU A 185 13.03 2.37 17.91
CA LEU A 185 13.86 3.29 17.13
C LEU A 185 13.23 4.67 17.12
N TYR A 186 14.04 5.72 17.21
CA TYR A 186 13.57 7.11 17.18
C TYR A 186 13.81 7.72 15.80
N ALA A 187 12.74 8.18 15.15
CA ALA A 187 12.79 8.80 13.83
C ALA A 187 13.07 10.31 13.95
N THR A 188 14.34 10.66 14.13
CA THR A 188 14.79 12.03 14.46
C THR A 188 15.28 12.83 13.24
N GLY A 189 15.39 12.21 12.07
CA GLY A 189 15.97 12.83 10.88
C GLY A 189 17.50 12.91 10.89
N SER A 190 18.15 12.53 11.98
CA SER A 190 19.61 12.49 12.07
C SER A 190 20.08 11.17 12.69
N ALA A 191 20.84 10.40 11.92
CA ALA A 191 21.45 9.18 12.43
C ALA A 191 22.65 9.54 13.32
N ASP A 192 22.49 9.39 14.63
CA ASP A 192 23.65 9.30 15.52
C ASP A 192 24.25 7.89 15.45
N LYS A 193 25.57 7.77 15.68
CA LYS A 193 26.26 6.49 15.77
C LYS A 193 25.56 5.62 16.82
N ALA A 194 25.02 4.51 16.37
CA ALA A 194 24.13 3.66 17.13
C ALA A 194 24.74 3.19 18.46
N GLN A 195 24.12 3.60 19.55
CA GLN A 195 24.22 2.88 20.80
C GLN A 195 23.00 1.94 20.88
N LYS A 196 23.22 0.70 21.30
CA LYS A 196 22.21 -0.39 21.36
C LYS A 196 20.89 -0.01 22.06
N LYS A 197 20.87 1.09 22.82
CA LYS A 197 19.70 1.56 23.59
C LYS A 197 18.98 2.79 23.02
N ASN A 198 19.53 3.46 21.99
CA ASN A 198 18.94 4.70 21.43
C ASN A 198 19.20 4.75 19.92
N LEU A 199 18.62 3.79 19.18
CA LEU A 199 18.73 3.76 17.73
C LEU A 199 17.96 4.94 17.14
N LYS A 200 18.62 5.72 16.27
CA LYS A 200 18.02 6.88 15.62
C LYS A 200 18.01 6.70 14.11
N LEU A 201 16.83 6.83 13.52
CA LEU A 201 16.65 6.83 12.07
C LEU A 201 17.07 8.17 11.47
N ASN A 202 17.63 8.14 10.27
CA ASN A 202 18.02 9.33 9.51
C ASN A 202 16.86 10.00 8.75
N PHE A 203 15.64 9.67 9.13
CA PHE A 203 14.40 10.27 8.58
C PHE A 203 13.38 10.48 9.71
N CYS A 204 12.43 11.37 9.49
CA CYS A 204 11.24 11.56 10.32
C CYS A 204 10.05 10.87 9.69
N ILE A 205 8.97 10.69 10.46
CA ILE A 205 7.69 10.14 9.99
C ILE A 205 6.72 11.29 9.75
N SER A 206 6.07 11.30 8.58
CA SER A 206 5.12 12.35 8.23
C SER A 206 3.81 12.22 9.00
N SER A 207 3.39 13.27 9.69
CA SER A 207 2.07 13.33 10.35
C SER A 207 0.88 13.35 9.37
N THR A 208 1.12 13.61 8.09
CA THR A 208 0.08 13.61 7.05
C THR A 208 -0.21 12.23 6.47
N GLY A 209 0.50 11.23 6.94
CA GLY A 209 0.45 9.85 6.49
C GLY A 209 1.75 9.41 5.84
N GLU A 210 2.17 8.21 6.13
CA GLU A 210 3.38 7.60 5.59
C GLU A 210 3.30 6.08 5.61
N ALA A 211 4.14 5.44 4.79
CA ALA A 211 4.38 4.01 4.84
C ALA A 211 5.83 3.75 5.23
N LEU A 212 6.02 2.77 6.12
CA LEU A 212 7.32 2.24 6.48
C LEU A 212 7.51 0.87 5.86
N PHE A 213 8.72 0.59 5.43
CA PHE A 213 9.13 -0.64 4.76
C PHE A 213 10.31 -1.24 5.48
N PHE A 214 10.24 -2.52 5.81
CA PHE A 214 11.29 -3.27 6.48
C PHE A 214 11.84 -4.33 5.53
N PHE A 215 13.16 -4.36 5.38
CA PHE A 215 13.85 -5.18 4.38
C PHE A 215 14.85 -6.11 5.02
N ASP A 216 15.05 -7.30 4.43
CA ASP A 216 16.15 -8.18 4.79
C ASP A 216 17.50 -7.64 4.30
N PRO A 217 18.63 -8.25 4.67
CA PRO A 217 19.96 -7.82 4.24
C PRO A 217 20.21 -7.87 2.73
N ASN A 218 19.36 -8.58 1.97
CA ASN A 218 19.43 -8.65 0.51
C ASN A 218 18.54 -7.58 -0.17
N GLY A 219 17.89 -6.73 0.60
CA GLY A 219 16.97 -5.70 0.12
C GLY A 219 15.59 -6.23 -0.28
N LYS A 220 15.24 -7.46 0.10
CA LYS A 220 13.90 -8.01 -0.08
C LYS A 220 12.97 -7.42 0.98
N LEU A 221 11.81 -6.91 0.56
CA LEU A 221 10.78 -6.44 1.46
C LEU A 221 10.23 -7.61 2.29
N ILE A 222 10.25 -7.47 3.61
CA ILE A 222 9.76 -8.47 4.57
C ILE A 222 8.55 -7.98 5.36
N ASP A 223 8.39 -6.66 5.51
CA ASP A 223 7.21 -6.09 6.15
C ASP A 223 6.94 -4.66 5.67
N LYS A 224 5.67 -4.26 5.73
CA LYS A 224 5.20 -2.92 5.41
C LYS A 224 4.07 -2.54 6.35
N LEU A 225 4.18 -1.38 6.97
CA LEU A 225 3.12 -0.78 7.76
C LEU A 225 2.83 0.62 7.24
N SER A 226 1.54 0.93 7.01
CA SER A 226 1.09 2.23 6.51
C SER A 226 0.12 2.86 7.51
N ALA A 227 0.26 4.15 7.74
CA ALA A 227 -0.72 4.94 8.47
C ALA A 227 -1.19 6.11 7.61
N GLY A 228 -2.47 6.44 7.71
CA GLY A 228 -3.03 7.67 7.21
C GLY A 228 -2.59 8.87 8.06
N ARG A 229 -3.35 9.96 8.01
CA ARG A 229 -3.06 11.14 8.81
C ARG A 229 -3.12 10.83 10.31
N MET A 230 -1.98 10.92 10.97
CA MET A 230 -1.86 10.73 12.42
C MET A 230 -2.18 12.03 13.16
N LYS A 231 -3.00 11.96 14.22
CA LYS A 231 -3.15 13.06 15.16
C LYS A 231 -2.00 12.99 16.17
N SER A 232 -1.61 14.12 16.72
CA SER A 232 -0.62 14.16 17.82
C SER A 232 -1.04 13.18 18.93
N GLY A 233 -0.17 12.23 19.28
CA GLY A 233 -0.43 11.22 20.29
C GLY A 233 -1.14 9.95 19.81
N GLN A 234 -1.26 9.73 18.52
CA GLN A 234 -1.74 8.45 17.93
C GLN A 234 -0.56 7.65 17.36
N SER A 235 -0.62 6.36 17.58
CA SER A 235 0.18 5.32 16.94
C SER A 235 -0.74 4.43 16.12
#